data_98103954cdc3de653abd52c6636474ac
#
_entry.id   98103954cdc3de653abd52c6636474ac
#
_cell.length_a   1.000
_cell.length_b   1.000
_cell.length_c   1.000
_cell.angle_alpha   90.00
_cell.angle_beta   90.00
_cell.angle_gamma   90.00
#
_symmetry.space_group_name_H-M   'P 1'
#
loop_
_entity.id
_entity.type
_entity.pdbx_description
1 polymer ?
#
loop_
_entity_poly.entity_id
_entity_poly.type
_entity_poly.pdbx_seq_one_letter_code
_entity_poly.pdbx_strand_id
1 'polypeptide(L)'
;MLLPRAVVEKVGYLDETLFMYCEDVDYCIRLAQAGVPRWFLPDAVIHHKAGGSAGGMLSVYYITRNTLYLTCKGKSAAYARLKTILPLLTGAARYALTKLLGRKKGRSYGAFRGALDFWNGKMGRMKG
;
A
#
# COMPACT_ATOMS: atom_id res chain seq x y z
N MET A 1 14.57 -0.57 9.73
CA MET A 1 14.95 -1.95 9.37
C MET A 1 16.43 -1.96 9.00
N LEU A 2 17.20 -2.89 9.53
CA LEU A 2 18.62 -3.10 9.18
C LEU A 2 18.71 -4.35 8.30
N LEU A 3 19.38 -4.25 7.15
CA LEU A 3 19.51 -5.34 6.19
C LEU A 3 21.00 -5.60 5.89
N PRO A 4 21.51 -6.81 6.14
CA PRO A 4 22.84 -7.21 5.67
C PRO A 4 22.91 -7.19 4.12
N ARG A 5 24.07 -6.82 3.59
CA ARG A 5 24.29 -6.76 2.13
C ARG A 5 23.92 -8.08 1.43
N ALA A 6 24.35 -9.20 1.97
CA ALA A 6 24.05 -10.53 1.43
C ALA A 6 22.53 -10.82 1.34
N VAL A 7 21.74 -10.25 2.25
CA VAL A 7 20.26 -10.37 2.19
C VAL A 7 19.70 -9.56 1.04
N VAL A 8 20.22 -8.35 0.82
CA VAL A 8 19.80 -7.51 -0.31
C VAL A 8 20.18 -8.16 -1.65
N GLU A 9 21.37 -8.76 -1.75
CA GLU A 9 21.80 -9.49 -2.93
C GLU A 9 20.92 -10.72 -3.20
N LYS A 10 20.43 -11.40 -2.15
CA LYS A 10 19.56 -12.58 -2.26
C LYS A 10 18.11 -12.22 -2.60
N VAL A 11 17.54 -11.19 -1.97
CA VAL A 11 16.11 -10.87 -2.02
C VAL A 11 15.80 -9.73 -2.99
N GLY A 12 16.81 -8.94 -3.34
CA GLY A 12 16.69 -7.74 -4.18
C GLY A 12 16.33 -6.49 -3.37
N TYR A 13 16.15 -5.38 -4.08
CA TYR A 13 15.80 -4.08 -3.51
C TYR A 13 14.29 -3.97 -3.21
N LEU A 14 13.87 -2.83 -2.64
CA LEU A 14 12.46 -2.50 -2.45
C LEU A 14 11.72 -2.43 -3.80
N ASP A 15 10.44 -2.77 -3.78
CA ASP A 15 9.60 -2.73 -4.99
C ASP A 15 9.18 -1.27 -5.28
N GLU A 16 9.84 -0.64 -6.24
CA GLU A 16 9.61 0.76 -6.62
C GLU A 16 8.18 1.03 -7.14
N THR A 17 7.47 -0.01 -7.58
CA THR A 17 6.06 0.09 -7.98
C THR A 17 5.17 0.60 -6.85
N LEU A 18 5.54 0.37 -5.60
CA LEU A 18 4.78 0.81 -4.43
C LEU A 18 4.88 2.31 -4.19
N PHE A 19 6.01 2.95 -4.52
CA PHE A 19 6.35 4.35 -4.30
C PHE A 19 6.36 4.78 -2.84
N MET A 20 5.28 4.56 -2.08
CA MET A 20 5.10 4.96 -0.67
C MET A 20 4.09 4.04 0.00
N TYR A 21 4.35 3.64 1.23
CA TYR A 21 3.58 2.68 2.06
C TYR A 21 3.55 1.25 1.50
N CYS A 22 3.63 0.29 2.40
CA CYS A 22 3.62 -1.15 2.17
C CYS A 22 4.90 -1.72 1.52
N GLU A 23 5.92 -0.91 1.24
CA GLU A 23 7.22 -1.37 0.76
C GLU A 23 7.94 -2.25 1.80
N ASP A 24 7.82 -1.92 3.06
CA ASP A 24 8.32 -2.69 4.20
C ASP A 24 7.60 -4.03 4.35
N VAL A 25 6.27 -4.02 4.17
CA VAL A 25 5.44 -5.23 4.20
C VAL A 25 5.80 -6.17 3.05
N ASP A 26 5.93 -5.65 1.83
CA ASP A 26 6.38 -6.42 0.67
C ASP A 26 7.74 -7.06 0.94
N TYR A 27 8.68 -6.28 1.43
CA TYR A 27 10.02 -6.76 1.71
C TYR A 27 10.02 -7.85 2.78
N CYS A 28 9.24 -7.68 3.85
CA CYS A 28 9.07 -8.70 4.88
C CYS A 28 8.45 -10.00 4.35
N ILE A 29 7.52 -9.92 3.40
CA ILE A 29 6.95 -11.10 2.73
C ILE A 29 8.03 -11.81 1.92
N ARG A 30 8.83 -11.08 1.12
CA ARG A 30 9.91 -11.65 0.32
C ARG A 30 11.02 -12.27 1.18
N LEU A 31 11.37 -11.64 2.30
CA LEU A 31 12.31 -12.22 3.28
C LEU A 31 11.80 -13.56 3.81
N ALA A 32 10.51 -13.65 4.17
CA ALA A 32 9.91 -14.89 4.64
C ALA A 32 9.93 -15.98 3.57
N GLN A 33 9.60 -15.64 2.32
CA GLN A 33 9.63 -16.56 1.18
C GLN A 33 11.05 -17.07 0.87
N ALA A 34 12.06 -16.23 1.10
CA ALA A 34 13.47 -16.57 0.93
C ALA A 34 14.08 -17.33 2.13
N GLY A 35 13.30 -17.62 3.17
CA GLY A 35 13.76 -18.30 4.38
C GLY A 35 14.72 -17.46 5.23
N VAL A 36 14.69 -16.13 5.09
CA VAL A 36 15.53 -15.21 5.87
C VAL A 36 14.87 -14.91 7.21
N PRO A 37 15.51 -15.23 8.35
CA PRO A 37 14.96 -14.93 9.67
C PRO A 37 14.88 -13.42 9.90
N ARG A 38 13.89 -13.01 10.69
CA ARG A 38 13.67 -11.62 11.11
C ARG A 38 13.68 -11.55 12.61
N TRP A 39 14.42 -10.58 13.14
CA TRP A 39 14.61 -10.40 14.56
C TRP A 39 14.07 -9.05 14.98
N PHE A 40 13.38 -9.02 16.11
CA PHE A 40 13.03 -7.78 16.80
C PHE A 40 14.11 -7.52 17.86
N LEU A 41 14.72 -6.33 17.83
CA LEU A 41 15.73 -5.88 18.77
C LEU A 41 15.12 -4.79 19.64
N PRO A 42 14.71 -5.09 20.89
CA PRO A 42 14.02 -4.13 21.75
C PRO A 42 14.89 -2.93 22.13
N ASP A 43 16.21 -3.11 22.18
CA ASP A 43 17.17 -2.03 22.52
C ASP A 43 17.49 -1.10 21.35
N ALA A 44 17.07 -1.46 20.12
CA ALA A 44 17.27 -0.64 18.93
C ALA A 44 16.13 0.39 18.79
N VAL A 45 16.21 1.46 19.56
CA VAL A 45 15.20 2.53 19.60
C VAL A 45 15.51 3.59 18.56
N ILE A 46 14.50 3.96 17.76
CA ILE A 46 14.53 5.11 16.87
C ILE A 46 13.40 6.08 17.21
N HIS A 47 13.67 7.37 17.13
CA HIS A 47 12.65 8.40 17.29
C HIS A 47 12.11 8.78 15.92
N HIS A 48 10.82 8.52 15.69
CA HIS A 48 10.14 8.83 14.43
C HIS A 48 9.23 10.05 14.62
N LYS A 49 9.46 11.11 13.84
CA LYS A 49 8.57 12.28 13.82
C LYS A 49 7.27 11.90 13.14
N ALA A 50 6.28 11.49 13.93
CA ALA A 50 4.95 11.15 13.43
C ALA A 50 4.21 12.39 12.89
N GLY A 51 3.34 12.22 11.90
CA GLY A 51 2.30 13.20 11.54
C GLY A 51 2.48 13.97 10.23
N GLY A 52 3.58 13.84 9.52
CA GLY A 52 3.77 14.62 8.27
C GLY A 52 2.85 14.22 7.10
N SER A 53 2.49 12.95 6.98
CA SER A 53 1.63 12.43 5.90
C SER A 53 0.53 11.48 6.39
N ALA A 54 0.50 11.17 7.70
CA ALA A 54 -0.44 10.19 8.25
C ALA A 54 -1.89 10.71 8.24
N GLY A 55 -2.81 9.92 7.69
CA GLY A 55 -4.27 10.17 7.73
C GLY A 55 -4.81 11.10 6.66
N GLY A 56 -3.99 11.65 5.77
CA GLY A 56 -4.41 12.46 4.62
C GLY A 56 -4.94 11.62 3.45
N MET A 57 -5.40 12.30 2.41
CA MET A 57 -5.89 11.68 1.17
C MET A 57 -4.84 10.78 0.53
N LEU A 58 -3.58 11.25 0.45
CA LEU A 58 -2.49 10.52 -0.19
C LEU A 58 -2.12 9.23 0.55
N SER A 59 -2.09 9.25 1.89
CA SER A 59 -1.80 8.04 2.67
C SER A 59 -2.88 6.97 2.46
N VAL A 60 -4.16 7.36 2.51
CA VAL A 60 -5.27 6.43 2.26
C VAL A 60 -5.23 5.90 0.82
N TYR A 61 -4.91 6.76 -0.17
CA TYR A 61 -4.74 6.36 -1.56
C TYR A 61 -3.68 5.27 -1.71
N TYR A 62 -2.45 5.53 -1.25
CA TYR A 62 -1.35 4.57 -1.41
C TYR A 62 -1.58 3.29 -0.60
N ILE A 63 -2.05 3.38 0.65
CA ILE A 63 -2.35 2.20 1.46
C ILE A 63 -3.41 1.33 0.77
N THR A 64 -4.51 1.91 0.28
CA THR A 64 -5.57 1.15 -0.41
C THR A 64 -5.03 0.47 -1.67
N ARG A 65 -4.35 1.21 -2.54
CA ARG A 65 -3.81 0.69 -3.80
C ARG A 65 -2.77 -0.40 -3.56
N ASN A 66 -1.82 -0.13 -2.67
CA ASN A 66 -0.69 -1.03 -2.42
C ASN A 66 -1.11 -2.28 -1.65
N THR A 67 -2.09 -2.19 -0.74
CA THR A 67 -2.69 -3.38 -0.08
C THR A 67 -3.36 -4.29 -1.11
N LEU A 68 -4.10 -3.73 -2.07
CA LEU A 68 -4.67 -4.50 -3.17
C LEU A 68 -3.59 -5.16 -4.03
N TYR A 69 -2.53 -4.41 -4.36
CA TYR A 69 -1.39 -4.94 -5.09
C TYR A 69 -0.74 -6.12 -4.36
N LEU A 70 -0.40 -5.96 -3.07
CA LEU A 70 0.22 -7.05 -2.28
C LEU A 70 -0.68 -8.28 -2.16
N THR A 71 -1.99 -8.07 -1.95
CA THR A 71 -2.96 -9.15 -1.85
C THR A 71 -3.06 -9.95 -3.16
N CYS A 72 -2.89 -9.28 -4.29
CA CYS A 72 -3.04 -9.85 -5.63
C CYS A 72 -1.71 -10.25 -6.29
N LYS A 73 -0.58 -9.88 -5.69
CA LYS A 73 0.78 -10.20 -6.21
C LYS A 73 0.92 -11.71 -6.41
N GLY A 74 1.28 -12.13 -7.62
CA GLY A 74 1.37 -13.55 -7.99
C GLY A 74 0.04 -14.27 -8.22
N LYS A 75 -1.09 -13.56 -8.21
CA LYS A 75 -2.42 -14.11 -8.52
C LYS A 75 -2.86 -13.76 -9.93
N SER A 76 -3.88 -14.46 -10.45
CA SER A 76 -4.44 -14.18 -11.78
C SER A 76 -5.11 -12.80 -11.86
N ALA A 77 -5.20 -12.25 -13.08
CA ALA A 77 -5.90 -10.99 -13.33
C ALA A 77 -7.39 -11.05 -12.92
N ALA A 78 -8.04 -12.20 -13.11
CA ALA A 78 -9.42 -12.42 -12.69
C ALA A 78 -9.57 -12.30 -11.16
N TYR A 79 -8.65 -12.91 -10.41
CA TYR A 79 -8.62 -12.78 -8.95
C TYR A 79 -8.42 -11.32 -8.50
N ALA A 80 -7.48 -10.61 -9.13
CA ALA A 80 -7.23 -9.20 -8.83
C ALA A 80 -8.48 -8.33 -9.07
N ARG A 81 -9.16 -8.53 -10.19
CA ARG A 81 -10.43 -7.84 -10.49
C ARG A 81 -11.50 -8.15 -9.45
N LEU A 82 -11.73 -9.42 -9.13
CA LEU A 82 -12.72 -9.82 -8.13
C LEU A 82 -12.44 -9.16 -6.76
N LYS A 83 -11.19 -9.20 -6.31
CA LYS A 83 -10.78 -8.58 -5.04
C LYS A 83 -10.93 -7.06 -5.02
N THR A 84 -10.90 -6.40 -6.16
CA THR A 84 -11.01 -4.93 -6.27
C THR A 84 -12.47 -4.45 -6.33
N ILE A 85 -13.43 -5.28 -6.72
CA ILE A 85 -14.84 -4.89 -6.87
C ILE A 85 -15.39 -4.28 -5.56
N LEU A 86 -15.25 -4.97 -4.45
CA LEU A 86 -15.80 -4.51 -3.17
C LEU A 86 -15.15 -3.20 -2.69
N PRO A 87 -13.82 -3.03 -2.67
CA PRO A 87 -13.17 -1.75 -2.39
C PRO A 87 -13.59 -0.61 -3.34
N LEU A 88 -13.82 -0.89 -4.63
CA LEU A 88 -14.32 0.10 -5.57
C LEU A 88 -15.73 0.55 -5.23
N LEU A 89 -16.65 -0.38 -5.02
CA LEU A 89 -18.05 -0.07 -4.71
C LEU A 89 -18.19 0.66 -3.38
N THR A 90 -17.54 0.17 -2.34
CA THR A 90 -17.58 0.81 -1.02
C THR A 90 -16.86 2.16 -1.02
N GLY A 91 -15.75 2.29 -1.73
CA GLY A 91 -15.02 3.55 -1.91
C GLY A 91 -15.85 4.58 -2.67
N ALA A 92 -16.50 4.19 -3.76
CA ALA A 92 -17.39 5.05 -4.55
C ALA A 92 -18.61 5.51 -3.73
N ALA A 93 -19.28 4.58 -3.03
CA ALA A 93 -20.43 4.90 -2.18
C ALA A 93 -20.06 5.89 -1.06
N ARG A 94 -18.95 5.64 -0.35
CA ARG A 94 -18.45 6.55 0.70
C ARG A 94 -18.05 7.90 0.14
N TYR A 95 -17.45 7.96 -1.03
CA TYR A 95 -17.09 9.21 -1.68
C TYR A 95 -18.35 10.00 -2.09
N ALA A 96 -19.33 9.35 -2.70
CA ALA A 96 -20.61 9.96 -3.08
C ALA A 96 -21.37 10.49 -1.86
N LEU A 97 -21.47 9.70 -0.78
CA LEU A 97 -22.10 10.12 0.46
C LEU A 97 -21.38 11.32 1.10
N THR A 98 -20.04 11.30 1.11
CA THR A 98 -19.24 12.41 1.66
C THR A 98 -19.47 13.69 0.85
N LYS A 99 -19.62 13.55 -0.48
CA LYS A 99 -19.94 14.68 -1.38
C LYS A 99 -21.34 15.22 -1.11
N LEU A 100 -22.33 14.34 -0.94
CA LEU A 100 -23.72 14.72 -0.68
C LEU A 100 -23.88 15.45 0.67
N LEU A 101 -23.17 14.98 1.70
CA LEU A 101 -23.21 15.59 3.04
C LEU A 101 -22.30 16.82 3.20
N GLY A 102 -21.70 17.35 2.14
CA GLY A 102 -20.81 18.53 2.19
C GLY A 102 -19.53 18.35 3.02
N ARG A 103 -19.17 17.12 3.39
CA ARG A 103 -18.00 16.82 4.23
C ARG A 103 -16.69 16.85 3.44
N LYS A 104 -15.55 17.03 4.13
CA LYS A 104 -14.20 16.96 3.51
C LYS A 104 -13.97 15.60 2.83
N LYS A 105 -13.76 15.62 1.51
CA LYS A 105 -13.73 14.45 0.64
C LYS A 105 -12.40 13.66 0.66
N GLY A 106 -11.35 14.19 1.28
CA GLY A 106 -9.98 13.73 1.11
C GLY A 106 -9.78 12.23 1.31
N ARG A 107 -10.17 11.66 2.46
CA ARG A 107 -9.92 10.23 2.75
C ARG A 107 -10.78 9.29 1.91
N SER A 108 -12.07 9.58 1.75
CA SER A 108 -12.98 8.74 0.94
C SER A 108 -12.60 8.77 -0.54
N TYR A 109 -12.20 9.94 -1.06
CA TYR A 109 -11.65 10.07 -2.41
C TYR A 109 -10.34 9.28 -2.56
N GLY A 110 -9.43 9.36 -1.59
CA GLY A 110 -8.17 8.59 -1.60
C GLY A 110 -8.41 7.08 -1.70
N ALA A 111 -9.33 6.53 -0.90
CA ALA A 111 -9.68 5.11 -0.95
C ALA A 111 -10.27 4.70 -2.32
N PHE A 112 -11.24 5.47 -2.81
CA PHE A 112 -11.85 5.22 -4.13
C PHE A 112 -10.82 5.30 -5.26
N ARG A 113 -10.02 6.37 -5.29
CA ARG A 113 -8.99 6.58 -6.32
C ARG A 113 -7.90 5.52 -6.27
N GLY A 114 -7.48 5.09 -5.08
CA GLY A 114 -6.49 4.03 -4.91
C GLY A 114 -6.97 2.69 -5.47
N ALA A 115 -8.22 2.31 -5.20
CA ALA A 115 -8.82 1.10 -5.75
C ALA A 115 -8.99 1.20 -7.28
N LEU A 116 -9.41 2.36 -7.80
CA LEU A 116 -9.58 2.60 -9.23
C LEU A 116 -8.25 2.56 -10.00
N ASP A 117 -7.19 3.17 -9.46
CA ASP A 117 -5.88 3.16 -10.09
C ASP A 117 -5.26 1.75 -10.07
N PHE A 118 -5.47 0.97 -8.99
CA PHE A 118 -5.10 -0.44 -8.99
C PHE A 118 -5.86 -1.24 -10.07
N TRP A 119 -7.18 -1.06 -10.18
CA TRP A 119 -8.00 -1.70 -11.22
C TRP A 119 -7.47 -1.43 -12.63
N ASN A 120 -7.02 -0.20 -12.87
CA ASN A 120 -6.48 0.25 -14.15
C ASN A 120 -4.98 -0.07 -14.33
N GLY A 121 -4.34 -0.78 -13.41
CA GLY A 121 -2.91 -1.10 -13.45
C GLY A 121 -1.98 0.09 -13.26
N LYS A 122 -2.47 1.20 -12.70
CA LYS A 122 -1.67 2.42 -12.46
C LYS A 122 -0.95 2.31 -11.13
N MET A 123 0.34 2.07 -11.18
CA MET A 123 1.22 1.96 -10.04
C MET A 123 2.24 3.11 -9.97
N GLY A 124 3.16 3.08 -8.99
CA GLY A 124 4.16 4.12 -8.80
C GLY A 124 3.60 5.42 -8.21
N ARG A 125 4.21 6.56 -8.53
CA ARG A 125 3.77 7.87 -8.05
C ARG A 125 2.41 8.25 -8.64
N MET A 126 1.49 8.72 -7.78
CA MET A 126 0.19 9.24 -8.22
C MET A 126 0.40 10.40 -9.20
N LYS A 127 -0.17 10.27 -10.38
CA LYS A 127 -0.24 11.37 -11.35
C LYS A 127 -1.49 12.20 -11.05
N GLY A 128 -1.31 13.51 -11.00
CA GLY A 128 -2.39 14.47 -10.76
C GLY A 128 -3.46 14.46 -11.84
#